data_74be02d67cb1b411648a898193510ebb
#
_entry.id   74be02d67cb1b411648a898193510ebb
#
_cell.length_a   1.000
_cell.length_b   1.000
_cell.length_c   1.000
_cell.angle_alpha   90.00
_cell.angle_beta   90.00
_cell.angle_gamma   90.00
#
_symmetry.space_group_name_H-M   'P 1'
#
loop_
_entity.id
_entity.type
_entity.pdbx_description
1 polymer ?
#
loop_
_entity_poly.entity_id
_entity_poly.type
_entity_poly.pdbx_seq_one_letter_code
_entity_poly.pdbx_strand_id
1 'polypeptide(L)'
;LGSAIYYVHAKDTRVEPVPAGIDGVLETRAPDRFPERTWNYITIGYGHGETWWRQFCAALKMVGYDDVLSIEHEDMMMSPMEGMRKSVAVLRAAAVNQQA
;
A
#
# COMPACT_ATOMS: atom_id res chain seq x y z
N LEU A 1 -6.12 21.00 3.97
CA LEU A 1 -5.97 19.73 4.70
C LEU A 1 -4.52 19.37 4.97
N GLY A 2 -3.57 19.83 4.16
CA GLY A 2 -2.17 19.47 4.31
C GLY A 2 -1.61 19.73 5.71
N SER A 3 -1.88 20.90 6.27
CA SER A 3 -1.39 21.25 7.61
C SER A 3 -2.12 20.47 8.71
N ALA A 4 -3.25 19.84 8.42
CA ALA A 4 -4.00 19.02 9.36
C ALA A 4 -3.60 17.55 9.29
N ILE A 5 -2.74 17.16 8.33
CA ILE A 5 -2.23 15.80 8.22
C ILE A 5 -0.89 15.73 8.95
N TYR A 6 -0.87 15.06 10.09
CA TYR A 6 0.34 14.96 10.91
C TYR A 6 1.17 13.73 10.59
N TYR A 7 0.54 12.69 10.04
CA TYR A 7 1.23 11.43 9.83
C TYR A 7 0.50 10.57 8.78
N VAL A 8 1.27 9.88 7.94
CA VAL A 8 0.71 9.00 6.91
C VAL A 8 1.40 7.64 6.97
N HIS A 9 0.58 6.60 7.06
CA HIS A 9 1.05 5.22 6.95
C HIS A 9 0.79 4.73 5.53
N ALA A 10 1.82 4.19 4.90
CA ALA A 10 1.71 3.60 3.57
C ALA A 10 1.50 2.10 3.71
N LYS A 11 0.39 1.59 3.18
CA LYS A 11 0.02 0.20 3.25
C LYS A 11 -0.73 -0.17 1.98
N ASP A 12 -0.43 -1.32 1.41
CA ASP A 12 -1.05 -1.75 0.17
C ASP A 12 -1.96 -2.94 0.39
N THR A 13 -2.99 -3.04 -0.43
CA THR A 13 -3.93 -4.16 -0.42
C THR A 13 -4.16 -4.63 -1.84
N ARG A 14 -4.54 -5.90 -1.97
CA ARG A 14 -4.92 -6.48 -3.25
C ARG A 14 -6.24 -7.18 -3.11
N VAL A 15 -7.21 -6.83 -3.98
CA VAL A 15 -8.47 -7.57 -4.08
C VAL A 15 -8.20 -8.87 -4.81
N GLU A 16 -8.66 -9.98 -4.23
CA GLU A 16 -8.50 -11.30 -4.85
C GLU A 16 -9.73 -11.56 -5.72
N PRO A 17 -9.58 -11.62 -7.06
CA PRO A 17 -10.72 -11.59 -7.96
C PRO A 17 -11.70 -12.77 -7.77
N VAL A 18 -11.20 -13.96 -7.52
CA VAL A 18 -12.06 -15.15 -7.41
C VAL A 18 -12.86 -15.14 -6.10
N PRO A 19 -12.24 -15.07 -4.92
CA PRO A 19 -13.01 -14.97 -3.67
C PRO A 19 -13.92 -13.74 -3.63
N ALA A 20 -13.46 -12.57 -4.12
CA ALA A 20 -14.27 -11.35 -4.12
C ALA A 20 -15.47 -11.47 -5.04
N GLY A 21 -15.34 -12.19 -6.15
CA GLY A 21 -16.45 -12.43 -7.06
C GLY A 21 -17.55 -13.28 -6.44
N ILE A 22 -17.21 -14.12 -5.44
CA ILE A 22 -18.17 -14.97 -4.75
C ILE A 22 -18.75 -14.26 -3.53
N ASP A 23 -17.88 -13.69 -2.68
CA ASP A 23 -18.23 -13.19 -1.35
C ASP A 23 -18.26 -11.65 -1.23
N GLY A 24 -17.92 -10.94 -2.30
CA GLY A 24 -17.74 -9.48 -2.22
C GLY A 24 -16.43 -9.13 -1.54
N VAL A 25 -16.31 -7.88 -1.07
CA VAL A 25 -15.03 -7.41 -0.49
C VAL A 25 -15.10 -7.19 1.02
N LEU A 26 -16.16 -7.62 1.67
CA LEU A 26 -16.26 -7.58 3.12
C LEU A 26 -15.60 -8.85 3.68
N GLU A 27 -14.48 -8.67 4.37
CA GLU A 27 -13.65 -9.80 4.79
C GLU A 27 -13.53 -9.88 6.31
N THR A 28 -13.79 -11.08 6.86
CA THR A 28 -13.67 -11.34 8.31
C THR A 28 -12.71 -12.49 8.64
N ARG A 29 -12.15 -13.16 7.63
CA ARG A 29 -11.23 -14.28 7.87
C ARG A 29 -9.89 -13.75 8.38
N ALA A 30 -9.22 -14.57 9.20
CA ALA A 30 -7.90 -14.22 9.72
C ALA A 30 -6.85 -14.07 8.59
N PRO A 31 -5.84 -13.22 8.75
CA PRO A 31 -4.83 -12.99 7.69
C PRO A 31 -4.08 -14.25 7.25
N ASP A 32 -3.90 -15.23 8.13
CA ASP A 32 -3.22 -16.48 7.78
C ASP A 32 -4.03 -17.35 6.82
N ARG A 33 -5.31 -17.05 6.63
CA ARG A 33 -6.16 -17.73 5.65
C ARG A 33 -6.18 -16.96 4.32
N PHE A 34 -5.07 -16.36 3.94
CA PHE A 34 -4.97 -15.49 2.78
C PHE A 34 -5.47 -16.09 1.47
N PRO A 35 -5.35 -17.39 1.18
CA PRO A 35 -5.86 -17.91 -0.10
C PRO A 35 -7.36 -17.83 -0.23
N GLU A 36 -8.09 -17.77 0.89
CA GLU A 36 -9.55 -17.76 0.90
C GLU A 36 -10.14 -16.36 1.07
N ARG A 37 -9.32 -15.38 1.39
CA ARG A 37 -9.78 -14.02 1.67
C ARG A 37 -10.13 -13.29 0.39
N THR A 38 -11.08 -12.37 0.49
CA THR A 38 -11.51 -11.56 -0.65
C THR A 38 -10.56 -10.42 -0.95
N TRP A 39 -9.75 -10.02 0.05
CA TRP A 39 -8.65 -9.09 -0.14
C TRP A 39 -7.57 -9.39 0.89
N ASN A 40 -6.36 -8.99 0.59
CA ASN A 40 -5.22 -9.21 1.46
C ASN A 40 -4.33 -7.98 1.54
N TYR A 41 -3.66 -7.81 2.68
CA TYR A 41 -2.53 -6.89 2.75
C TYR A 41 -1.39 -7.47 1.94
N ILE A 42 -0.73 -6.62 1.19
CA ILE A 42 0.32 -7.04 0.26
C ILE A 42 1.48 -6.05 0.34
N THR A 43 2.65 -6.47 -0.08
CA THR A 43 3.81 -5.58 -0.18
C THR A 43 3.48 -4.40 -1.09
N ILE A 44 3.90 -3.20 -0.69
CA ILE A 44 3.66 -1.97 -1.46
C ILE A 44 4.17 -2.15 -2.89
N GLY A 45 3.32 -1.83 -3.85
CA GLY A 45 3.61 -1.99 -5.27
C GLY A 45 3.08 -3.27 -5.88
N TYR A 46 2.65 -4.23 -5.05
CA TYR A 46 2.13 -5.51 -5.52
C TYR A 46 0.61 -5.56 -5.57
N GLY A 47 -0.06 -4.69 -4.83
CA GLY A 47 -1.51 -4.50 -4.93
C GLY A 47 -1.82 -3.36 -5.89
N HIS A 48 -1.21 -2.20 -5.66
CA HIS A 48 -1.29 -1.03 -6.51
C HIS A 48 0.12 -0.76 -7.04
N GLY A 49 0.25 -0.53 -8.34
CA GLY A 49 1.54 -0.38 -8.99
C GLY A 49 2.19 0.98 -8.74
N GLU A 50 3.36 1.18 -9.34
CA GLU A 50 4.14 2.39 -9.16
C GLU A 50 3.37 3.64 -9.60
N THR A 51 2.59 3.56 -10.68
CA THR A 51 1.80 4.69 -11.16
C THR A 51 0.79 5.15 -10.11
N TRP A 52 0.12 4.21 -9.46
CA TRP A 52 -0.81 4.53 -8.38
C TRP A 52 -0.11 5.23 -7.23
N TRP A 53 1.06 4.71 -6.83
CA TRP A 53 1.83 5.30 -5.73
C TRP A 53 2.38 6.68 -6.08
N ARG A 54 2.74 6.91 -7.34
CA ARG A 54 3.10 8.25 -7.79
C ARG A 54 1.94 9.22 -7.65
N GLN A 55 0.74 8.80 -8.02
CA GLN A 55 -0.45 9.63 -7.89
C GLN A 55 -0.77 9.91 -6.43
N PHE A 56 -0.60 8.91 -5.57
CA PHE A 56 -0.80 9.07 -4.13
C PHE A 56 0.18 10.10 -3.55
N CYS A 57 1.45 9.98 -3.86
CA CYS A 57 2.47 10.93 -3.40
C CYS A 57 2.22 12.34 -3.95
N ALA A 58 1.81 12.43 -5.21
CA ALA A 58 1.46 13.71 -5.82
C ALA A 58 0.28 14.38 -5.11
N ALA A 59 -0.74 13.61 -4.75
CA ALA A 59 -1.89 14.12 -4.02
C ALA A 59 -1.49 14.65 -2.64
N LEU A 60 -0.62 13.94 -1.93
CA LEU A 60 -0.12 14.39 -0.64
C LEU A 60 0.64 15.71 -0.79
N LYS A 61 1.48 15.82 -1.81
CA LYS A 61 2.25 17.05 -2.06
C LYS A 61 1.33 18.22 -2.42
N MET A 62 0.29 17.95 -3.20
CA MET A 62 -0.67 18.99 -3.60
C MET A 62 -1.41 19.59 -2.41
N VAL A 63 -1.66 18.81 -1.36
CA VAL A 63 -2.29 19.33 -0.15
C VAL A 63 -1.28 19.80 0.89
N GLY A 64 0.01 19.85 0.54
CA GLY A 64 1.05 20.44 1.38
C GLY A 64 1.72 19.50 2.36
N TYR A 65 1.50 18.20 2.25
CA TYR A 65 2.15 17.24 3.12
C TYR A 65 3.57 16.97 2.62
N ASP A 66 4.56 17.19 3.47
CA ASP A 66 5.98 17.02 3.13
C ASP A 66 6.76 16.24 4.20
N ASP A 67 6.07 15.54 5.08
CA ASP A 67 6.66 14.74 6.14
C ASP A 67 6.89 13.29 5.68
N VAL A 68 7.22 12.41 6.61
CA VAL A 68 7.58 11.02 6.31
C VAL A 68 6.38 10.16 5.98
N LEU A 69 6.63 9.12 5.17
CA LEU A 69 5.69 8.02 4.95
C LEU A 69 6.18 6.83 5.75
N SER A 70 5.37 6.31 6.65
CA SER A 70 5.68 5.13 7.42
C SER A 70 5.15 3.90 6.71
N ILE A 71 5.98 2.87 6.53
CA ILE A 71 5.59 1.65 5.84
C ILE A 71 5.07 0.65 6.85
N GLU A 72 3.85 0.13 6.61
CA GLU A 72 3.30 -0.99 7.34
C GLU A 72 3.31 -2.22 6.45
N HIS A 73 3.84 -3.32 6.95
CA HIS A 73 3.98 -4.57 6.19
C HIS A 73 3.21 -5.68 6.88
N GLU A 74 2.21 -6.23 6.19
CA GLU A 74 1.42 -7.36 6.67
C GLU A 74 1.17 -8.39 5.57
N ASP A 75 2.12 -8.53 4.66
CA ASP A 75 2.02 -9.50 3.56
C ASP A 75 2.40 -10.88 4.08
N MET A 76 1.44 -11.80 4.11
CA MET A 76 1.65 -13.15 4.61
C MET A 76 2.48 -14.02 3.66
N MET A 77 2.68 -13.57 2.41
CA MET A 77 3.39 -14.32 1.38
C MET A 77 4.81 -13.83 1.16
N MET A 78 5.24 -12.80 1.86
CA MET A 78 6.57 -12.22 1.69
C MET A 78 7.20 -11.97 3.06
N SER A 79 8.49 -12.28 3.19
CA SER A 79 9.19 -12.04 4.46
C SER A 79 9.21 -10.55 4.78
N PRO A 80 9.21 -10.17 6.07
CA PRO A 80 9.25 -8.75 6.44
C PRO A 80 10.45 -8.00 5.86
N MET A 81 11.63 -8.62 5.88
CA MET A 81 12.85 -7.99 5.37
C MET A 81 12.77 -7.71 3.88
N GLU A 82 12.34 -8.70 3.09
CA GLU A 82 12.20 -8.54 1.64
C GLU A 82 11.08 -7.57 1.31
N GLY A 83 9.95 -7.68 2.02
CA GLY A 83 8.81 -6.80 1.83
C GLY A 83 9.15 -5.34 2.09
N MET A 84 9.88 -5.06 3.16
CA MET A 84 10.31 -3.70 3.47
C MET A 84 11.25 -3.16 2.40
N ARG A 85 12.19 -3.97 1.91
CA ARG A 85 13.12 -3.55 0.87
C ARG A 85 12.38 -3.18 -0.41
N LYS A 86 11.44 -4.01 -0.83
CA LYS A 86 10.65 -3.77 -2.04
C LYS A 86 9.73 -2.56 -1.89
N SER A 87 9.12 -2.42 -0.70
CA SER A 87 8.26 -1.27 -0.41
C SER A 87 9.04 0.05 -0.48
N VAL A 88 10.23 0.07 0.11
CA VAL A 88 11.09 1.27 0.06
C VAL A 88 11.44 1.61 -1.38
N ALA A 89 11.74 0.61 -2.21
CA ALA A 89 12.09 0.85 -3.61
C ALA A 89 10.93 1.51 -4.37
N VAL A 90 9.71 1.02 -4.19
CA VAL A 90 8.52 1.57 -4.86
C VAL A 90 8.26 3.00 -4.41
N LEU A 91 8.24 3.23 -3.10
CA LEU A 91 7.94 4.56 -2.56
C LEU A 91 9.03 5.57 -2.89
N ARG A 92 10.29 5.14 -2.88
CA ARG A 92 11.41 6.02 -3.24
C ARG A 92 11.32 6.45 -4.70
N ALA A 93 11.00 5.53 -5.61
CA ALA A 93 10.81 5.85 -7.01
C ALA A 93 9.62 6.81 -7.20
N ALA A 94 8.52 6.57 -6.51
CA ALA A 94 7.34 7.44 -6.57
C ALA A 94 7.65 8.84 -6.05
N ALA A 95 8.36 8.94 -4.92
CA ALA A 95 8.70 10.23 -4.31
C ALA A 95 9.69 11.03 -5.17
N VAL A 96 10.70 10.36 -5.74
CA VAL A 96 11.69 11.03 -6.58
C VAL A 96 11.02 11.71 -7.77
N ASN A 97 10.02 11.05 -8.37
CA ASN A 97 9.30 11.61 -9.50
C ASN A 97 8.46 12.84 -9.12
N GLN A 98 8.16 13.03 -7.84
CA GLN A 98 7.44 14.20 -7.36
C GLN A 98 8.35 15.40 -7.14
N GLN A 99 9.63 15.17 -6.99
CA GLN A 99 10.61 16.22 -6.70
C GLN A 99 11.29 16.75 -7.95
N ALA A 100 11.14 16.08 -9.06
CA ALA A 100 11.69 16.51 -10.35
C ALA A 100 10.82 17.60 -11.03
#